data_baac09f40a47d6800dbb155a4e77d078
#
_entry.id   baac09f40a47d6800dbb155a4e77d078
#
_cell.length_a   1.000
_cell.length_b   1.000
_cell.length_c   1.000
_cell.angle_alpha   90.00
_cell.angle_beta   90.00
_cell.angle_gamma   90.00
#
_symmetry.space_group_name_H-M   'P 1'
#
loop_
_entity.id
_entity.type
_entity.pdbx_description
1 polymer ?
#
loop_
_entity_poly.entity_id
_entity_poly.type
_entity_poly.pdbx_seq_one_letter_code
_entity_poly.pdbx_strand_id
1 'polypeptide(L)'
;MQIPALVPLLQKVPRRTRTILLTCLYGAGAGLAAVAFQLGVNLVYRHGLFALAHRSTTMFLAGSFVIVVGTSLIAGWLLNAFCREAAGSGIPQLKAAFWKDFGYVPWRIAWVKFVAGVLSIGGGSSLGREGPSVQLAGAVASNLSGLAGEPKQNRRAPTAAGAAAGLAAAFNTPLAAITFVLEEIVGDLNSRYLGGLLLASVIAAFMVHGIVGRQPAFLMPLVEAPTWVGYALTPLVAALAALVGVYFQRASIGLRGRCRRGVLLPAWAQPALGGLITWVLAVAVFYYCSGRLGVFSLGYDDLTDALAGNLAWKIAAVLLVAKFIATVACYGFGGCGGIFSPTLFFGGMTGVLVAGLVGLHWHVSQADLLTLAVVGMSATLGAVVRAPITGILIVFEMTHEFGLVPALMLTALISQTISRRMLKHSFYDELLHQDGVALEHVQPPRDLRSWQELPVSAIANFQPVVLTNLAAPDLARQLAASPYNRFPVLLDDRLTGVLTRDEAQLALREHRVPALQPAVRLAPSDSVRLLQSRLVETGAGFAVLVEPSQG
;
A
#
# COMPACT_ATOMS: atom_id res chain seq x y z
N MET A 1 21.79 -11.94 8.04
CA MET A 1 22.97 -12.29 7.26
C MET A 1 23.44 -11.00 6.61
N GLN A 2 24.62 -10.51 6.91
CA GLN A 2 25.21 -9.32 6.28
C GLN A 2 26.21 -9.82 5.24
N ILE A 3 26.32 -9.13 4.11
CA ILE A 3 27.39 -9.39 3.15
C ILE A 3 28.62 -8.62 3.64
N PRO A 4 29.65 -9.29 4.20
CA PRO A 4 30.74 -8.61 4.93
C PRO A 4 31.54 -7.62 4.06
N ALA A 5 31.56 -7.82 2.73
CA ALA A 5 32.30 -6.97 1.81
C ALA A 5 31.56 -5.70 1.36
N LEU A 6 30.23 -5.69 1.44
CA LEU A 6 29.41 -4.58 0.92
C LEU A 6 29.30 -3.42 1.92
N VAL A 7 29.21 -3.73 3.21
CA VAL A 7 28.99 -2.74 4.28
C VAL A 7 30.13 -1.70 4.37
N PRO A 8 31.43 -2.09 4.42
CA PRO A 8 32.52 -1.12 4.50
C PRO A 8 32.67 -0.28 3.22
N LEU A 9 32.29 -0.82 2.06
CA LEU A 9 32.33 -0.09 0.79
C LEU A 9 31.24 1.00 0.75
N LEU A 10 30.04 0.67 1.23
CA LEU A 10 28.92 1.61 1.34
C LEU A 10 29.16 2.72 2.39
N GLN A 11 29.94 2.45 3.44
CA GLN A 11 30.28 3.43 4.46
C GLN A 11 31.22 4.55 3.95
N LYS A 12 32.01 4.28 2.88
CA LYS A 12 32.88 5.27 2.25
C LYS A 12 32.12 6.28 1.38
N VAL A 13 30.87 5.97 1.01
CA VAL A 13 30.03 6.83 0.15
C VAL A 13 29.30 7.87 1.00
N PRO A 14 29.23 9.15 0.56
CA PRO A 14 28.45 10.19 1.24
C PRO A 14 27.01 9.76 1.51
N ARG A 15 26.46 10.13 2.66
CA ARG A 15 25.13 9.67 3.13
C ARG A 15 24.02 9.83 2.10
N ARG A 16 23.96 10.97 1.40
CA ARG A 16 22.94 11.24 0.37
C ARG A 16 23.04 10.30 -0.81
N THR A 17 24.24 10.15 -1.36
CA THR A 17 24.51 9.25 -2.51
C THR A 17 24.24 7.80 -2.13
N ARG A 18 24.64 7.37 -0.92
CA ARG A 18 24.36 6.03 -0.40
C ARG A 18 22.86 5.75 -0.32
N THR A 19 22.05 6.68 0.19
CA THR A 19 20.61 6.53 0.25
C THR A 19 20.00 6.37 -1.13
N ILE A 20 20.42 7.16 -2.12
CA ILE A 20 19.94 7.05 -3.51
C ILE A 20 20.29 5.68 -4.09
N LEU A 21 21.58 5.27 -4.01
CA LEU A 21 22.03 3.98 -4.55
C LEU A 21 21.30 2.78 -3.91
N LEU A 22 21.10 2.81 -2.59
CA LEU A 22 20.37 1.77 -1.89
C LEU A 22 18.89 1.77 -2.29
N THR A 23 18.26 2.92 -2.46
CA THR A 23 16.88 3.00 -2.94
C THR A 23 16.74 2.46 -4.37
N CYS A 24 17.72 2.73 -5.24
CA CYS A 24 17.79 2.11 -6.58
C CYS A 24 17.89 0.58 -6.48
N LEU A 25 18.74 0.06 -5.61
CA LEU A 25 18.87 -1.38 -5.38
C LEU A 25 17.56 -2.00 -4.87
N TYR A 26 16.88 -1.32 -3.93
CA TYR A 26 15.58 -1.79 -3.41
C TYR A 26 14.51 -1.78 -4.49
N GLY A 27 14.43 -0.71 -5.29
CA GLY A 27 13.49 -0.60 -6.40
C GLY A 27 13.73 -1.66 -7.48
N ALA A 28 14.99 -1.88 -7.85
CA ALA A 28 15.36 -2.89 -8.84
C ALA A 28 15.07 -4.32 -8.35
N GLY A 29 15.52 -4.68 -7.14
CA GLY A 29 15.27 -6.01 -6.57
C GLY A 29 13.80 -6.30 -6.34
N ALA A 30 13.04 -5.31 -5.84
CA ALA A 30 11.60 -5.40 -5.64
C ALA A 30 10.85 -5.49 -6.97
N GLY A 31 11.22 -4.66 -7.95
CA GLY A 31 10.65 -4.67 -9.29
C GLY A 31 10.88 -6.00 -10.02
N LEU A 32 12.11 -6.53 -9.99
CA LEU A 32 12.43 -7.83 -10.57
C LEU A 32 11.63 -8.97 -9.91
N ALA A 33 11.49 -8.95 -8.58
CA ALA A 33 10.69 -9.95 -7.87
C ALA A 33 9.21 -9.90 -8.28
N ALA A 34 8.65 -8.70 -8.43
CA ALA A 34 7.27 -8.53 -8.90
C ALA A 34 7.08 -8.95 -10.37
N VAL A 35 8.03 -8.63 -11.24
CA VAL A 35 8.04 -9.09 -12.65
C VAL A 35 8.13 -10.61 -12.73
N ALA A 36 9.06 -11.23 -11.97
CA ALA A 36 9.19 -12.69 -11.92
C ALA A 36 7.90 -13.35 -11.43
N PHE A 37 7.24 -12.76 -10.43
CA PHE A 37 5.96 -13.23 -9.92
C PHE A 37 4.87 -13.14 -10.99
N GLN A 38 4.78 -12.03 -11.71
CA GLN A 38 3.85 -11.83 -12.83
C GLN A 38 4.07 -12.86 -13.94
N LEU A 39 5.32 -13.07 -14.34
CA LEU A 39 5.68 -14.05 -15.36
C LEU A 39 5.35 -15.48 -14.89
N GLY A 40 5.62 -15.81 -13.62
CA GLY A 40 5.26 -17.09 -13.03
C GLY A 40 3.75 -17.35 -13.05
N VAL A 41 2.94 -16.38 -12.63
CA VAL A 41 1.46 -16.48 -12.70
C VAL A 41 0.99 -16.69 -14.14
N ASN A 42 1.49 -15.89 -15.08
CA ASN A 42 1.12 -16.00 -16.50
C ASN A 42 1.58 -17.34 -17.11
N LEU A 43 2.76 -17.84 -16.74
CA LEU A 43 3.28 -19.12 -17.21
C LEU A 43 2.37 -20.27 -16.81
N VAL A 44 2.01 -20.34 -15.52
CA VAL A 44 1.12 -21.40 -15.01
C VAL A 44 -0.27 -21.30 -15.63
N TYR A 45 -0.83 -20.10 -15.76
CA TYR A 45 -2.14 -19.88 -16.35
C TYR A 45 -2.19 -20.25 -17.84
N ARG A 46 -1.21 -19.77 -18.63
CA ARG A 46 -1.18 -19.99 -20.09
C ARG A 46 -0.94 -21.46 -20.45
N HIS A 47 0.01 -22.13 -19.79
CA HIS A 47 0.31 -23.55 -20.07
C HIS A 47 -0.67 -24.50 -19.38
N GLY A 48 -1.37 -24.04 -18.34
CA GLY A 48 -2.42 -24.79 -17.67
C GLY A 48 -3.80 -24.55 -18.28
N LEU A 49 -4.57 -23.69 -17.65
CA LEU A 49 -6.00 -23.49 -17.96
C LEU A 49 -6.25 -22.98 -19.38
N PHE A 50 -5.47 -22.01 -19.85
CA PHE A 50 -5.65 -21.44 -21.19
C PHE A 50 -5.38 -22.48 -22.29
N ALA A 51 -4.31 -23.27 -22.16
CA ALA A 51 -4.00 -24.33 -23.11
C ALA A 51 -5.08 -25.43 -23.12
N LEU A 52 -5.66 -25.76 -21.95
CA LEU A 52 -6.74 -26.75 -21.84
C LEU A 52 -8.05 -26.29 -22.47
N ALA A 53 -8.34 -24.97 -22.45
CA ALA A 53 -9.54 -24.39 -23.05
C ALA A 53 -9.64 -24.64 -24.57
N HIS A 54 -8.48 -24.86 -25.21
CA HIS A 54 -8.40 -25.18 -26.66
C HIS A 54 -8.34 -26.69 -26.94
N ARG A 55 -8.52 -27.55 -25.93
CA ARG A 55 -8.56 -29.02 -26.06
C ARG A 55 -10.01 -29.54 -26.06
N SER A 56 -10.15 -30.85 -26.05
CA SER A 56 -11.47 -31.48 -25.96
C SER A 56 -12.17 -31.13 -24.64
N THR A 57 -13.50 -31.13 -24.65
CA THR A 57 -14.36 -30.87 -23.48
C THR A 57 -13.97 -31.69 -22.26
N THR A 58 -13.74 -32.99 -22.44
CA THR A 58 -13.36 -33.89 -21.34
C THR A 58 -12.00 -33.55 -20.76
N MET A 59 -11.02 -33.22 -21.61
CA MET A 59 -9.70 -32.76 -21.16
C MET A 59 -9.77 -31.44 -20.42
N PHE A 60 -10.59 -30.49 -20.88
CA PHE A 60 -10.80 -29.23 -20.20
C PHE A 60 -11.42 -29.45 -18.82
N LEU A 61 -12.49 -30.23 -18.71
CA LEU A 61 -13.15 -30.52 -17.43
C LEU A 61 -12.21 -31.19 -16.43
N ALA A 62 -11.62 -32.32 -16.80
CA ALA A 62 -10.75 -33.06 -15.89
C ALA A 62 -9.46 -32.31 -15.59
N GLY A 63 -8.82 -31.72 -16.60
CA GLY A 63 -7.56 -31.00 -16.44
C GLY A 63 -7.72 -29.71 -15.63
N SER A 64 -8.75 -28.90 -15.90
CA SER A 64 -9.00 -27.68 -15.14
C SER A 64 -9.38 -27.99 -13.69
N PHE A 65 -10.15 -29.06 -13.42
CA PHE A 65 -10.43 -29.51 -12.06
C PHE A 65 -9.14 -29.81 -11.28
N VAL A 66 -8.29 -30.67 -11.85
CA VAL A 66 -7.03 -31.09 -11.24
C VAL A 66 -6.12 -29.87 -10.99
N ILE A 67 -6.01 -28.97 -11.97
CA ILE A 67 -5.19 -27.77 -11.82
C ILE A 67 -5.75 -26.87 -10.72
N VAL A 68 -7.00 -26.44 -10.80
CA VAL A 68 -7.57 -25.43 -9.88
C VAL A 68 -7.62 -25.96 -8.45
N VAL A 69 -8.14 -27.16 -8.24
CA VAL A 69 -8.28 -27.75 -6.91
C VAL A 69 -6.91 -28.18 -6.38
N GLY A 70 -6.08 -28.80 -7.21
CA GLY A 70 -4.74 -29.27 -6.82
C GLY A 70 -3.81 -28.12 -6.44
N THR A 71 -3.73 -27.06 -7.26
CA THR A 71 -2.88 -25.89 -6.94
C THR A 71 -3.40 -25.13 -5.72
N SER A 72 -4.71 -25.03 -5.54
CA SER A 72 -5.31 -24.42 -4.34
C SER A 72 -4.98 -25.22 -3.08
N LEU A 73 -4.99 -26.54 -3.16
CA LEU A 73 -4.63 -27.44 -2.05
C LEU A 73 -3.14 -27.30 -1.70
N ILE A 74 -2.27 -27.33 -2.71
CA ILE A 74 -0.81 -27.15 -2.52
C ILE A 74 -0.52 -25.78 -1.93
N ALA A 75 -1.15 -24.72 -2.43
CA ALA A 75 -1.00 -23.38 -1.89
C ALA A 75 -1.46 -23.30 -0.43
N GLY A 76 -2.60 -23.93 -0.10
CA GLY A 76 -3.09 -24.00 1.28
C GLY A 76 -2.14 -24.76 2.21
N TRP A 77 -1.55 -25.87 1.74
CA TRP A 77 -0.54 -26.61 2.49
C TRP A 77 0.73 -25.78 2.72
N LEU A 78 1.27 -25.12 1.70
CA LEU A 78 2.42 -24.26 1.80
C LEU A 78 2.21 -23.13 2.83
N LEU A 79 1.06 -22.46 2.76
CA LEU A 79 0.70 -21.40 3.69
C LEU A 79 0.62 -21.89 5.12
N ASN A 80 0.02 -23.06 5.34
CA ASN A 80 -0.14 -23.62 6.69
C ASN A 80 1.17 -24.17 7.26
N ALA A 81 1.99 -24.83 6.42
CA ALA A 81 3.24 -25.47 6.85
C ALA A 81 4.36 -24.46 7.11
N PHE A 82 4.46 -23.41 6.29
CA PHE A 82 5.62 -22.52 6.33
C PHE A 82 5.31 -21.10 6.79
N CYS A 83 4.21 -20.47 6.33
CA CYS A 83 3.94 -19.07 6.67
C CYS A 83 2.48 -18.67 6.44
N ARG A 84 1.66 -18.67 7.48
CA ARG A 84 0.26 -18.21 7.40
C ARG A 84 0.12 -16.71 7.08
N GLU A 85 1.11 -15.90 7.43
CA GLU A 85 1.14 -14.46 7.16
C GLU A 85 1.22 -14.15 5.65
N ALA A 86 1.58 -15.14 4.82
CA ALA A 86 1.56 -15.04 3.37
C ALA A 86 0.19 -15.32 2.75
N ALA A 87 -0.86 -15.67 3.52
CA ALA A 87 -2.22 -15.85 3.00
C ALA A 87 -2.88 -14.52 2.60
N GLY A 88 -3.89 -14.59 1.72
CA GLY A 88 -4.67 -13.45 1.28
C GLY A 88 -3.86 -12.43 0.47
N SER A 89 -4.25 -11.15 0.54
CA SER A 89 -3.65 -10.05 -0.22
C SER A 89 -2.20 -9.74 0.19
N GLY A 90 -1.90 -9.77 1.48
CA GLY A 90 -0.60 -9.41 2.01
C GLY A 90 -0.39 -7.91 2.29
N ILE A 91 -1.23 -7.03 1.74
CA ILE A 91 -1.17 -5.59 2.01
C ILE A 91 -1.41 -5.27 3.50
N PRO A 92 -2.44 -5.84 4.17
CA PRO A 92 -2.63 -5.63 5.60
C PRO A 92 -1.41 -6.02 6.43
N GLN A 93 -0.81 -7.19 6.13
CA GLN A 93 0.36 -7.69 6.85
C GLN A 93 1.58 -6.78 6.63
N LEU A 94 1.75 -6.24 5.42
CA LEU A 94 2.82 -5.28 5.12
C LEU A 94 2.59 -3.93 5.84
N LYS A 95 1.33 -3.45 5.90
CA LYS A 95 0.93 -2.27 6.68
C LYS A 95 1.22 -2.47 8.16
N ALA A 96 0.90 -3.65 8.70
CA ALA A 96 1.21 -4.01 10.08
C ALA A 96 2.74 -4.04 10.33
N ALA A 97 3.51 -4.67 9.45
CA ALA A 97 4.97 -4.72 9.55
C ALA A 97 5.60 -3.31 9.45
N PHE A 98 5.08 -2.44 8.59
CA PHE A 98 5.53 -1.05 8.50
C PHE A 98 5.37 -0.30 9.82
N TRP A 99 4.23 -0.43 10.49
CA TRP A 99 3.92 0.33 11.70
C TRP A 99 4.43 -0.33 12.99
N LYS A 100 4.25 -1.65 13.16
CA LYS A 100 4.61 -2.38 14.39
C LYS A 100 6.05 -2.87 14.40
N ASP A 101 6.56 -3.35 13.24
CA ASP A 101 7.85 -4.02 13.14
C ASP A 101 8.89 -3.18 12.41
N PHE A 102 8.73 -1.86 12.38
CA PHE A 102 9.64 -0.90 11.74
C PHE A 102 9.94 -1.21 10.26
N GLY A 103 9.01 -1.87 9.58
CA GLY A 103 9.17 -2.29 8.19
C GLY A 103 9.96 -3.59 8.02
N TYR A 104 10.27 -4.31 9.09
CA TYR A 104 10.90 -5.63 8.98
C TYR A 104 9.89 -6.69 8.52
N VAL A 105 10.19 -7.34 7.41
CA VAL A 105 9.41 -8.45 6.87
C VAL A 105 10.32 -9.68 6.75
N PRO A 106 10.02 -10.81 7.39
CA PRO A 106 10.84 -12.01 7.32
C PRO A 106 10.95 -12.55 5.89
N TRP A 107 12.13 -13.08 5.50
CA TRP A 107 12.38 -13.66 4.18
C TRP A 107 11.42 -14.81 3.84
N ARG A 108 10.99 -15.57 4.85
CA ARG A 108 10.02 -16.66 4.67
C ARG A 108 8.72 -16.18 4.01
N ILE A 109 8.28 -14.94 4.29
CA ILE A 109 7.08 -14.36 3.67
C ILE A 109 7.30 -14.20 2.16
N ALA A 110 8.49 -13.75 1.73
CA ALA A 110 8.77 -13.50 0.31
C ALA A 110 8.66 -14.78 -0.52
N TRP A 111 9.37 -15.84 -0.16
CA TRP A 111 9.37 -17.06 -0.98
C TRP A 111 8.05 -17.84 -0.89
N VAL A 112 7.40 -17.90 0.29
CA VAL A 112 6.08 -18.55 0.42
C VAL A 112 5.02 -17.80 -0.37
N LYS A 113 5.02 -16.45 -0.29
CA LYS A 113 4.12 -15.61 -1.08
C LYS A 113 4.31 -15.80 -2.57
N PHE A 114 5.57 -15.88 -3.01
CA PHE A 114 5.90 -16.11 -4.41
C PHE A 114 5.32 -17.46 -4.90
N VAL A 115 5.68 -18.56 -4.24
CA VAL A 115 5.29 -19.90 -4.69
C VAL A 115 3.78 -20.14 -4.54
N ALA A 116 3.24 -19.86 -3.34
CA ALA A 116 1.80 -20.05 -3.09
C ALA A 116 0.92 -19.13 -3.95
N GLY A 117 1.37 -17.88 -4.20
CA GLY A 117 0.65 -16.94 -5.06
C GLY A 117 0.67 -17.34 -6.53
N VAL A 118 1.82 -17.76 -7.06
CA VAL A 118 1.95 -18.27 -8.44
C VAL A 118 1.04 -19.47 -8.64
N LEU A 119 1.04 -20.44 -7.72
CA LEU A 119 0.19 -21.63 -7.81
C LEU A 119 -1.29 -21.28 -7.65
N SER A 120 -1.65 -20.46 -6.66
CA SER A 120 -3.05 -20.11 -6.41
C SER A 120 -3.64 -19.33 -7.59
N ILE A 121 -3.04 -18.21 -7.99
CA ILE A 121 -3.58 -17.32 -9.02
C ILE A 121 -3.39 -17.92 -10.40
N GLY A 122 -2.18 -18.38 -10.74
CA GLY A 122 -1.88 -19.01 -12.01
C GLY A 122 -2.64 -20.32 -12.21
N GLY A 123 -2.89 -21.07 -11.13
CA GLY A 123 -3.73 -22.26 -11.12
C GLY A 123 -5.22 -21.99 -11.23
N GLY A 124 -5.69 -20.75 -11.27
CA GLY A 124 -7.06 -20.39 -11.59
C GLY A 124 -7.92 -19.90 -10.42
N SER A 125 -7.39 -19.78 -9.19
CA SER A 125 -8.14 -19.11 -8.12
C SER A 125 -8.52 -17.69 -8.53
N SER A 126 -9.79 -17.32 -8.32
CA SER A 126 -10.33 -16.01 -8.71
C SER A 126 -9.83 -14.89 -7.79
N LEU A 127 -8.55 -14.54 -7.92
CA LEU A 127 -7.83 -13.59 -7.08
C LEU A 127 -6.88 -12.73 -7.91
N GLY A 128 -6.52 -11.55 -7.38
CA GLY A 128 -5.59 -10.61 -8.00
C GLY A 128 -4.13 -10.84 -7.59
N ARG A 129 -3.20 -10.45 -8.45
CA ARG A 129 -1.75 -10.58 -8.24
C ARG A 129 -1.12 -9.36 -7.55
N GLU A 130 -1.80 -8.22 -7.52
CA GLU A 130 -1.25 -6.93 -7.14
C GLU A 130 -0.90 -6.87 -5.65
N GLY A 131 -1.83 -7.31 -4.78
CA GLY A 131 -1.56 -7.41 -3.34
C GLY A 131 -0.36 -8.29 -3.02
N PRO A 132 -0.31 -9.53 -3.53
CA PRO A 132 0.89 -10.36 -3.43
C PRO A 132 2.17 -9.72 -3.93
N SER A 133 2.13 -9.00 -5.07
CA SER A 133 3.29 -8.27 -5.61
C SER A 133 3.79 -7.19 -4.64
N VAL A 134 2.88 -6.44 -4.01
CA VAL A 134 3.20 -5.42 -3.01
C VAL A 134 3.89 -6.04 -1.79
N GLN A 135 3.34 -7.14 -1.26
CA GLN A 135 3.93 -7.81 -0.08
C GLN A 135 5.28 -8.45 -0.41
N LEU A 136 5.38 -9.15 -1.54
CA LEU A 136 6.60 -9.77 -2.02
C LEU A 136 7.72 -8.74 -2.20
N ALA A 137 7.44 -7.68 -2.95
CA ALA A 137 8.39 -6.62 -3.26
C ALA A 137 8.82 -5.85 -2.01
N GLY A 138 7.89 -5.53 -1.11
CA GLY A 138 8.20 -4.95 0.20
C GLY A 138 9.07 -5.85 1.07
N ALA A 139 8.80 -7.17 1.07
CA ALA A 139 9.61 -8.14 1.78
C ALA A 139 11.03 -8.25 1.20
N VAL A 140 11.17 -8.28 -0.12
CA VAL A 140 12.47 -8.29 -0.80
C VAL A 140 13.28 -7.04 -0.45
N ALA A 141 12.70 -5.85 -0.56
CA ALA A 141 13.37 -4.60 -0.23
C ALA A 141 13.77 -4.52 1.26
N SER A 142 12.90 -4.97 2.18
CA SER A 142 13.20 -5.09 3.61
C SER A 142 14.42 -5.98 3.89
N ASN A 143 14.54 -7.10 3.18
CA ASN A 143 15.65 -8.02 3.36
C ASN A 143 16.94 -7.54 2.66
N LEU A 144 16.83 -6.94 1.48
CA LEU A 144 17.98 -6.29 0.81
C LEU A 144 18.58 -5.18 1.68
N SER A 145 17.73 -4.39 2.36
CA SER A 145 18.22 -3.37 3.29
C SER A 145 18.98 -3.96 4.47
N GLY A 146 18.55 -5.13 4.96
CA GLY A 146 19.28 -5.86 5.99
C GLY A 146 20.62 -6.42 5.51
N LEU A 147 20.70 -6.90 4.27
CA LEU A 147 21.96 -7.33 3.65
C LEU A 147 22.93 -6.15 3.45
N ALA A 148 22.40 -4.95 3.18
CA ALA A 148 23.16 -3.71 3.09
C ALA A 148 23.58 -3.13 4.47
N GLY A 149 23.26 -3.82 5.57
CA GLY A 149 23.66 -3.44 6.93
C GLY A 149 22.70 -2.50 7.66
N GLU A 150 21.53 -2.22 7.09
CA GLU A 150 20.53 -1.39 7.79
C GLU A 150 19.90 -2.17 8.97
N PRO A 151 19.85 -1.58 10.17
CA PRO A 151 19.23 -2.21 11.33
C PRO A 151 17.71 -2.35 11.13
N LYS A 152 17.07 -3.24 11.90
CA LYS A 152 15.63 -3.49 11.79
C LYS A 152 14.78 -2.23 11.95
N GLN A 153 15.19 -1.32 12.82
CA GLN A 153 14.48 -0.06 13.13
C GLN A 153 14.42 0.91 11.95
N ASN A 154 15.27 0.75 10.93
CA ASN A 154 15.36 1.67 9.79
C ASN A 154 14.73 1.11 8.50
N ARG A 155 13.99 -0.01 8.55
CA ARG A 155 13.49 -0.69 7.36
C ARG A 155 12.15 -0.16 6.82
N ARG A 156 11.51 0.80 7.48
CA ARG A 156 10.25 1.41 6.99
C ARG A 156 10.41 1.99 5.58
N ALA A 157 11.44 2.80 5.35
CA ALA A 157 11.67 3.43 4.04
C ALA A 157 11.94 2.40 2.92
N PRO A 158 12.88 1.43 3.07
CA PRO A 158 13.08 0.36 2.11
C PRO A 158 11.80 -0.43 1.80
N THR A 159 11.05 -0.82 2.85
CA THR A 159 9.84 -1.63 2.71
C THR A 159 8.74 -0.87 1.96
N ALA A 160 8.53 0.40 2.27
CA ALA A 160 7.59 1.25 1.55
C ALA A 160 8.02 1.44 0.09
N ALA A 161 9.32 1.71 -0.17
CA ALA A 161 9.87 1.83 -1.52
C ALA A 161 9.67 0.53 -2.34
N GLY A 162 9.93 -0.63 -1.71
CA GLY A 162 9.68 -1.93 -2.32
C GLY A 162 8.19 -2.17 -2.61
N ALA A 163 7.29 -1.79 -1.69
CA ALA A 163 5.85 -1.89 -1.89
C ALA A 163 5.38 -1.08 -3.10
N ALA A 164 5.87 0.16 -3.25
CA ALA A 164 5.56 1.02 -4.39
C ALA A 164 6.13 0.43 -5.70
N ALA A 165 7.37 -0.06 -5.68
CA ALA A 165 7.97 -0.76 -6.82
C ALA A 165 7.15 -2.00 -7.25
N GLY A 166 6.65 -2.77 -6.26
CA GLY A 166 5.82 -3.95 -6.51
C GLY A 166 4.49 -3.65 -7.18
N LEU A 167 3.81 -2.59 -6.75
CA LEU A 167 2.54 -2.18 -7.36
C LEU A 167 2.77 -1.54 -8.74
N ALA A 168 3.81 -0.69 -8.87
CA ALA A 168 4.21 -0.10 -10.14
C ALA A 168 4.50 -1.19 -11.18
N ALA A 169 5.21 -2.27 -10.78
CA ALA A 169 5.48 -3.39 -11.66
C ALA A 169 4.21 -4.19 -12.01
N ALA A 170 3.26 -4.35 -11.08
CA ALA A 170 2.07 -5.16 -11.30
C ALA A 170 1.10 -4.57 -12.33
N PHE A 171 0.95 -3.23 -12.34
CA PHE A 171 0.01 -2.52 -13.22
C PHE A 171 0.67 -1.66 -14.30
N ASN A 172 1.97 -1.43 -14.22
CA ASN A 172 2.69 -0.43 -15.01
C ASN A 172 2.17 1.00 -14.76
N THR A 173 1.81 1.31 -13.48
CA THR A 173 1.25 2.58 -13.04
C THR A 173 2.07 3.15 -11.87
N PRO A 174 3.21 3.80 -12.14
CA PRO A 174 4.12 4.28 -11.09
C PRO A 174 3.54 5.38 -10.20
N LEU A 175 2.74 6.32 -10.71
CA LEU A 175 2.13 7.39 -9.90
C LEU A 175 1.07 6.84 -8.95
N ALA A 176 0.20 5.97 -9.44
CA ALA A 176 -0.80 5.31 -8.61
C ALA A 176 -0.15 4.41 -7.54
N ALA A 177 0.97 3.79 -7.84
CA ALA A 177 1.71 2.98 -6.86
C ALA A 177 2.25 3.81 -5.70
N ILE A 178 2.76 5.01 -5.98
CA ILE A 178 3.24 5.94 -4.95
C ILE A 178 2.09 6.39 -4.06
N THR A 179 0.99 6.85 -4.67
CA THR A 179 -0.17 7.33 -3.91
C THR A 179 -0.81 6.23 -3.11
N PHE A 180 -0.88 5.01 -3.63
CA PHE A 180 -1.36 3.84 -2.88
C PHE A 180 -0.56 3.59 -1.60
N VAL A 181 0.77 3.59 -1.69
CA VAL A 181 1.62 3.38 -0.52
C VAL A 181 1.45 4.51 0.49
N LEU A 182 1.34 5.76 0.01
CA LEU A 182 1.12 6.91 0.88
C LEU A 182 -0.28 6.89 1.53
N GLU A 183 -1.34 6.58 0.79
CA GLU A 183 -2.71 6.56 1.32
C GLU A 183 -2.98 5.34 2.21
N GLU A 184 -2.54 4.14 1.80
CA GLU A 184 -2.95 2.90 2.45
C GLU A 184 -1.91 2.36 3.45
N ILE A 185 -0.61 2.43 3.15
CA ILE A 185 0.42 1.83 4.02
C ILE A 185 0.97 2.85 5.01
N VAL A 186 1.37 4.03 4.53
CA VAL A 186 1.94 5.10 5.35
C VAL A 186 0.85 5.90 6.07
N GLY A 187 -0.28 6.16 5.40
CA GLY A 187 -1.39 6.95 5.95
C GLY A 187 -1.15 8.46 5.92
N ASP A 188 -0.11 8.95 5.22
CA ASP A 188 0.24 10.36 5.14
C ASP A 188 0.80 10.69 3.74
N LEU A 189 0.14 11.62 3.05
CA LEU A 189 0.54 12.09 1.72
C LEU A 189 1.76 13.03 1.78
N ASN A 190 1.92 13.78 2.87
CA ASN A 190 3.08 14.65 3.09
C ASN A 190 4.21 13.89 3.80
N SER A 191 4.62 12.77 3.22
CA SER A 191 5.54 11.86 3.88
C SER A 191 6.99 12.09 3.45
N ARG A 192 7.90 12.01 4.42
CA ARG A 192 9.36 11.98 4.17
C ARG A 192 9.82 10.83 3.27
N TYR A 193 8.96 9.85 3.05
CA TYR A 193 9.26 8.68 2.19
C TYR A 193 9.04 8.96 0.70
N LEU A 194 8.37 10.05 0.32
CA LEU A 194 7.95 10.35 -1.05
C LEU A 194 9.09 10.22 -2.08
N GLY A 195 10.26 10.79 -1.81
CA GLY A 195 11.40 10.72 -2.74
C GLY A 195 11.89 9.28 -2.99
N GLY A 196 11.90 8.44 -1.94
CA GLY A 196 12.26 7.02 -2.06
C GLY A 196 11.21 6.22 -2.84
N LEU A 197 9.93 6.50 -2.62
CA LEU A 197 8.82 5.87 -3.34
C LEU A 197 8.87 6.21 -4.83
N LEU A 198 9.06 7.50 -5.17
CA LEU A 198 9.22 7.97 -6.55
C LEU A 198 10.35 7.22 -7.27
N LEU A 199 11.54 7.22 -6.68
CA LEU A 199 12.70 6.60 -7.29
C LEU A 199 12.51 5.08 -7.50
N ALA A 200 11.99 4.38 -6.49
CA ALA A 200 11.79 2.94 -6.57
C ALA A 200 10.69 2.56 -7.60
N SER A 201 9.59 3.33 -7.67
CA SER A 201 8.51 3.10 -8.64
C SER A 201 8.96 3.33 -10.07
N VAL A 202 9.75 4.39 -10.33
CA VAL A 202 10.31 4.67 -11.66
C VAL A 202 11.25 3.55 -12.10
N ILE A 203 12.14 3.09 -11.22
CA ILE A 203 13.04 1.97 -11.53
C ILE A 203 12.27 0.69 -11.84
N ALA A 204 11.23 0.39 -11.04
CA ALA A 204 10.38 -0.77 -11.30
C ALA A 204 9.65 -0.67 -12.64
N ALA A 205 9.13 0.52 -13.00
CA ALA A 205 8.51 0.76 -14.31
C ALA A 205 9.50 0.52 -15.46
N PHE A 206 10.75 1.01 -15.35
CA PHE A 206 11.78 0.71 -16.34
C PHE A 206 12.08 -0.79 -16.46
N MET A 207 12.11 -1.53 -15.33
CA MET A 207 12.29 -2.98 -15.37
C MET A 207 11.12 -3.68 -16.10
N VAL A 208 9.89 -3.26 -15.85
CA VAL A 208 8.72 -3.78 -16.56
C VAL A 208 8.81 -3.47 -18.05
N HIS A 209 9.11 -2.22 -18.41
CA HIS A 209 9.23 -1.83 -19.81
C HIS A 209 10.31 -2.60 -20.57
N GLY A 210 11.43 -2.93 -19.91
CA GLY A 210 12.51 -3.71 -20.50
C GLY A 210 12.24 -5.19 -20.64
N ILE A 211 11.44 -5.81 -19.74
CA ILE A 211 11.26 -7.26 -19.66
C ILE A 211 9.89 -7.70 -20.20
N VAL A 212 8.83 -6.99 -19.80
CA VAL A 212 7.42 -7.37 -20.15
C VAL A 212 6.93 -6.56 -21.34
N GLY A 213 7.35 -5.29 -21.44
CA GLY A 213 6.90 -4.36 -22.45
C GLY A 213 6.22 -3.11 -21.85
N ARG A 214 5.88 -2.16 -22.71
CA ARG A 214 5.28 -0.87 -22.32
C ARG A 214 3.76 -0.90 -22.16
N GLN A 215 3.15 -2.04 -22.48
CA GLN A 215 1.69 -2.20 -22.44
C GLN A 215 1.18 -2.09 -20.99
N PRO A 216 0.04 -1.40 -20.75
CA PRO A 216 -0.63 -1.45 -19.45
C PRO A 216 -1.14 -2.85 -19.14
N ALA A 217 -1.60 -3.07 -17.90
CA ALA A 217 -2.05 -4.39 -17.46
C ALA A 217 -3.23 -4.96 -18.27
N PHE A 218 -4.05 -4.10 -18.85
CA PHE A 218 -5.09 -4.42 -19.83
C PHE A 218 -5.15 -3.34 -20.91
N LEU A 219 -5.45 -3.77 -22.14
CA LEU A 219 -5.51 -2.87 -23.28
C LEU A 219 -6.80 -2.05 -23.23
N MET A 220 -6.66 -0.75 -23.39
CA MET A 220 -7.79 0.15 -23.59
C MET A 220 -7.78 0.70 -25.00
N PRO A 221 -8.92 0.73 -25.70
CA PRO A 221 -8.99 1.40 -26.98
C PRO A 221 -8.79 2.90 -26.80
N LEU A 222 -8.19 3.55 -27.78
CA LEU A 222 -8.22 5.01 -27.89
C LEU A 222 -9.67 5.41 -28.14
N VAL A 223 -10.24 6.18 -27.26
CA VAL A 223 -11.65 6.57 -27.32
C VAL A 223 -11.77 8.08 -27.29
N GLU A 224 -12.68 8.60 -28.08
CA GLU A 224 -13.09 10.01 -28.05
C GLU A 224 -13.67 10.38 -26.67
N ALA A 225 -13.72 11.67 -26.37
CA ALA A 225 -14.33 12.15 -25.13
C ALA A 225 -15.78 11.65 -24.99
N PRO A 226 -16.22 11.26 -23.79
CA PRO A 226 -17.57 10.79 -23.56
C PRO A 226 -18.61 11.88 -23.89
N THR A 227 -19.79 11.46 -24.28
CA THR A 227 -20.92 12.38 -24.46
C THR A 227 -21.46 12.84 -23.12
N TRP A 228 -22.40 13.81 -23.13
CA TRP A 228 -23.09 14.23 -21.90
C TRP A 228 -23.85 13.07 -21.22
N VAL A 229 -24.25 12.03 -21.98
CA VAL A 229 -24.93 10.83 -21.45
C VAL A 229 -23.99 10.04 -20.53
N GLY A 230 -22.74 9.85 -20.94
CA GLY A 230 -21.72 9.21 -20.10
C GLY A 230 -21.49 9.95 -18.77
N TYR A 231 -21.41 11.29 -18.84
CA TYR A 231 -21.28 12.09 -17.60
C TYR A 231 -22.54 12.05 -16.72
N ALA A 232 -23.74 12.12 -17.30
CA ALA A 232 -24.99 12.08 -16.56
C ALA A 232 -25.22 10.72 -15.84
N LEU A 233 -24.76 9.62 -16.44
CA LEU A 233 -24.87 8.27 -15.86
C LEU A 233 -23.75 7.94 -14.87
N THR A 234 -22.69 8.72 -14.82
CA THR A 234 -21.57 8.53 -13.90
C THR A 234 -22.00 8.39 -12.43
N PRO A 235 -22.87 9.24 -11.85
CA PRO A 235 -23.30 9.10 -10.46
C PRO A 235 -24.03 7.78 -10.18
N LEU A 236 -24.86 7.33 -11.11
CA LEU A 236 -25.60 6.07 -10.98
C LEU A 236 -24.64 4.87 -10.98
N VAL A 237 -23.74 4.80 -11.95
CA VAL A 237 -22.75 3.72 -12.05
C VAL A 237 -21.81 3.72 -10.85
N ALA A 238 -21.35 4.91 -10.43
CA ALA A 238 -20.50 5.05 -9.25
C ALA A 238 -21.19 4.53 -7.98
N ALA A 239 -22.49 4.83 -7.80
CA ALA A 239 -23.24 4.34 -6.65
C ALA A 239 -23.46 2.83 -6.70
N LEU A 240 -23.86 2.27 -7.83
CA LEU A 240 -24.09 0.83 -7.98
C LEU A 240 -22.80 0.03 -7.82
N ALA A 241 -21.70 0.47 -8.45
CA ALA A 241 -20.40 -0.16 -8.34
C ALA A 241 -19.81 -0.07 -6.91
N ALA A 242 -20.03 1.06 -6.22
CA ALA A 242 -19.67 1.20 -4.82
C ALA A 242 -20.44 0.23 -3.92
N LEU A 243 -21.74 0.04 -4.17
CA LEU A 243 -22.56 -0.96 -3.45
C LEU A 243 -22.04 -2.39 -3.70
N VAL A 244 -21.70 -2.73 -4.94
CA VAL A 244 -21.06 -4.04 -5.25
C VAL A 244 -19.78 -4.21 -4.42
N GLY A 245 -18.93 -3.17 -4.32
CA GLY A 245 -17.72 -3.20 -3.50
C GLY A 245 -18.01 -3.39 -2.00
N VAL A 246 -19.02 -2.69 -1.47
CA VAL A 246 -19.45 -2.82 -0.06
C VAL A 246 -19.95 -4.23 0.26
N TYR A 247 -20.79 -4.81 -0.61
CA TYR A 247 -21.29 -6.18 -0.43
C TYR A 247 -20.17 -7.21 -0.58
N PHE A 248 -19.24 -6.99 -1.52
CA PHE A 248 -18.04 -7.81 -1.67
C PHE A 248 -17.21 -7.84 -0.39
N GLN A 249 -16.95 -6.67 0.22
CA GLN A 249 -16.23 -6.58 1.48
C GLN A 249 -16.95 -7.33 2.59
N ARG A 250 -18.25 -7.10 2.78
CA ARG A 250 -19.05 -7.79 3.82
C ARG A 250 -19.04 -9.31 3.64
N ALA A 251 -19.24 -9.78 2.40
CA ALA A 251 -19.29 -11.20 2.10
C ALA A 251 -17.93 -11.88 2.34
N SER A 252 -16.85 -11.29 1.82
CA SER A 252 -15.49 -11.86 1.94
C SER A 252 -15.02 -11.92 3.39
N ILE A 253 -15.17 -10.82 4.13
CA ILE A 253 -14.77 -10.72 5.54
C ILE A 253 -15.67 -11.59 6.41
N GLY A 254 -16.97 -11.60 6.14
CA GLY A 254 -17.94 -12.45 6.85
C GLY A 254 -17.64 -13.93 6.67
N LEU A 255 -17.35 -14.39 5.43
CA LEU A 255 -16.99 -15.77 5.15
C LEU A 255 -15.66 -16.14 5.84
N ARG A 256 -14.62 -15.29 5.69
CA ARG A 256 -13.33 -15.49 6.38
C ARG A 256 -13.49 -15.64 7.90
N GLY A 257 -14.32 -14.78 8.50
CA GLY A 257 -14.59 -14.84 9.94
C GLY A 257 -15.31 -16.13 10.39
N ARG A 258 -16.21 -16.67 9.53
CA ARG A 258 -16.88 -17.97 9.79
C ARG A 258 -15.91 -19.13 9.64
N CYS A 259 -15.09 -19.14 8.59
CA CYS A 259 -14.09 -20.20 8.36
C CYS A 259 -13.04 -20.29 9.49
N ARG A 260 -12.68 -19.17 10.08
CA ARG A 260 -11.73 -19.14 11.23
C ARG A 260 -12.34 -19.68 12.53
N ARG A 261 -13.65 -19.55 12.71
CA ARG A 261 -14.37 -19.99 13.93
C ARG A 261 -14.90 -21.41 13.83
N GLY A 262 -15.20 -21.89 12.62
CA GLY A 262 -15.81 -23.21 12.38
C GLY A 262 -14.82 -24.17 11.74
N VAL A 263 -14.69 -25.38 12.31
CA VAL A 263 -13.73 -26.40 11.83
C VAL A 263 -14.47 -27.38 10.92
N LEU A 264 -14.96 -26.92 9.76
CA LEU A 264 -15.50 -27.83 8.74
C LEU A 264 -14.38 -28.61 8.02
N LEU A 265 -13.22 -27.97 7.81
CA LEU A 265 -12.04 -28.53 7.16
C LEU A 265 -10.77 -27.99 7.83
N PRO A 266 -9.67 -28.77 7.83
CA PRO A 266 -8.39 -28.28 8.30
C PRO A 266 -7.93 -27.07 7.48
N ALA A 267 -7.28 -26.10 8.13
CA ALA A 267 -6.94 -24.82 7.53
C ALA A 267 -6.15 -24.92 6.20
N TRP A 268 -5.33 -25.97 6.05
CA TRP A 268 -4.55 -26.23 4.84
C TRP A 268 -5.40 -26.68 3.65
N ALA A 269 -6.58 -27.27 3.90
CA ALA A 269 -7.48 -27.77 2.85
C ALA A 269 -8.57 -26.73 2.47
N GLN A 270 -8.80 -25.71 3.29
CA GLN A 270 -9.83 -24.70 3.02
C GLN A 270 -9.69 -24.00 1.67
N PRO A 271 -8.49 -23.60 1.17
CA PRO A 271 -8.36 -22.97 -0.14
C PRO A 271 -8.84 -23.85 -1.29
N ALA A 272 -8.77 -25.18 -1.16
CA ALA A 272 -9.28 -26.10 -2.17
C ALA A 272 -10.80 -26.01 -2.36
N LEU A 273 -11.57 -25.70 -1.28
CA LEU A 273 -13.01 -25.42 -1.39
C LEU A 273 -13.27 -24.15 -2.21
N GLY A 274 -12.49 -23.10 -1.99
CA GLY A 274 -12.54 -21.89 -2.79
C GLY A 274 -12.23 -22.17 -4.27
N GLY A 275 -11.21 -23.00 -4.52
CA GLY A 275 -10.86 -23.49 -5.87
C GLY A 275 -11.99 -24.30 -6.50
N LEU A 276 -12.62 -25.22 -5.75
CA LEU A 276 -13.74 -26.03 -6.23
C LEU A 276 -14.96 -25.16 -6.64
N ILE A 277 -15.34 -24.21 -5.79
CA ILE A 277 -16.45 -23.29 -6.09
C ILE A 277 -16.11 -22.48 -7.34
N THR A 278 -14.88 -21.97 -7.44
CA THR A 278 -14.41 -21.24 -8.62
C THR A 278 -14.46 -22.12 -9.86
N TRP A 279 -14.01 -23.35 -9.78
CA TRP A 279 -14.03 -24.29 -10.90
C TRP A 279 -15.46 -24.54 -11.40
N VAL A 280 -16.41 -24.82 -10.51
CA VAL A 280 -17.83 -25.06 -10.87
C VAL A 280 -18.40 -23.83 -11.60
N LEU A 281 -18.21 -22.62 -11.06
CA LEU A 281 -18.74 -21.40 -11.66
C LEU A 281 -18.06 -21.07 -12.99
N ALA A 282 -16.75 -21.23 -13.06
CA ALA A 282 -15.98 -20.92 -14.26
C ALA A 282 -16.28 -21.90 -15.40
N VAL A 283 -16.44 -23.18 -15.11
CA VAL A 283 -16.85 -24.18 -16.09
C VAL A 283 -18.28 -23.89 -16.59
N ALA A 284 -19.21 -23.56 -15.70
CA ALA A 284 -20.55 -23.16 -16.12
C ALA A 284 -20.51 -21.96 -17.06
N VAL A 285 -19.77 -20.88 -16.68
CA VAL A 285 -19.59 -19.72 -17.55
C VAL A 285 -18.92 -20.06 -18.87
N PHE A 286 -17.90 -20.91 -18.87
CA PHE A 286 -17.24 -21.37 -20.09
C PHE A 286 -18.22 -21.98 -21.09
N TYR A 287 -19.11 -22.85 -20.64
CA TYR A 287 -20.09 -23.50 -21.52
C TYR A 287 -21.23 -22.56 -21.94
N TYR A 288 -21.76 -21.78 -21.04
CA TYR A 288 -22.93 -20.93 -21.33
C TYR A 288 -22.59 -19.57 -21.94
N CYS A 289 -21.34 -19.11 -21.84
CA CYS A 289 -20.90 -17.79 -22.29
C CYS A 289 -19.79 -17.89 -23.36
N SER A 290 -19.92 -18.79 -24.32
CA SER A 290 -19.04 -18.87 -25.52
C SER A 290 -17.54 -18.97 -25.21
N GLY A 291 -17.15 -19.82 -24.23
CA GLY A 291 -15.76 -20.11 -23.93
C GLY A 291 -15.04 -19.06 -23.06
N ARG A 292 -15.77 -18.20 -22.36
CA ARG A 292 -15.20 -17.18 -21.49
C ARG A 292 -14.51 -17.77 -20.27
N LEU A 293 -13.29 -17.31 -19.98
CA LEU A 293 -12.44 -17.77 -18.87
C LEU A 293 -12.32 -16.76 -17.73
N GLY A 294 -13.00 -15.62 -17.79
CA GLY A 294 -12.80 -14.48 -16.90
C GLY A 294 -13.09 -14.74 -15.41
N VAL A 295 -13.78 -15.83 -15.07
CA VAL A 295 -13.98 -16.25 -13.68
C VAL A 295 -12.70 -16.83 -13.09
N PHE A 296 -11.89 -17.54 -13.90
CA PHE A 296 -10.57 -18.01 -13.46
C PHE A 296 -9.56 -16.88 -13.34
N SER A 297 -8.62 -17.00 -12.41
CA SER A 297 -7.45 -16.14 -12.28
C SER A 297 -7.82 -14.64 -12.25
N LEU A 298 -7.10 -13.80 -12.99
CA LEU A 298 -7.27 -12.35 -13.02
C LEU A 298 -8.54 -11.92 -13.79
N GLY A 299 -8.87 -12.60 -14.89
CA GLY A 299 -10.00 -12.26 -15.76
C GLY A 299 -9.74 -11.07 -16.69
N TYR A 300 -8.48 -10.74 -16.95
CA TYR A 300 -8.12 -9.53 -17.72
C TYR A 300 -8.55 -9.59 -19.18
N ASP A 301 -8.58 -10.77 -19.81
CA ASP A 301 -9.01 -10.92 -21.20
C ASP A 301 -10.47 -10.48 -21.36
N ASP A 302 -11.37 -10.98 -20.49
CA ASP A 302 -12.78 -10.59 -20.52
C ASP A 302 -13.00 -9.12 -20.10
N LEU A 303 -12.17 -8.58 -19.20
CA LEU A 303 -12.21 -7.16 -18.85
C LEU A 303 -11.77 -6.29 -20.04
N THR A 304 -10.72 -6.68 -20.76
CA THR A 304 -10.26 -6.00 -21.98
C THR A 304 -11.34 -6.00 -23.06
N ASP A 305 -12.00 -7.14 -23.29
CA ASP A 305 -13.12 -7.24 -24.24
C ASP A 305 -14.31 -6.36 -23.82
N ALA A 306 -14.59 -6.28 -22.51
CA ALA A 306 -15.62 -5.41 -21.98
C ALA A 306 -15.32 -3.92 -22.23
N LEU A 307 -14.08 -3.50 -22.01
CA LEU A 307 -13.61 -2.14 -22.25
C LEU A 307 -13.57 -1.79 -23.75
N ALA A 308 -13.27 -2.77 -24.58
CA ALA A 308 -13.30 -2.61 -26.04
C ALA A 308 -14.73 -2.61 -26.62
N GLY A 309 -15.77 -2.83 -25.80
CA GLY A 309 -17.17 -2.92 -26.25
C GLY A 309 -17.51 -4.23 -26.96
N ASN A 310 -16.63 -5.22 -26.91
CA ASN A 310 -16.80 -6.54 -27.54
C ASN A 310 -17.57 -7.53 -26.66
N LEU A 311 -17.99 -7.12 -25.45
CA LEU A 311 -18.69 -7.96 -24.50
C LEU A 311 -20.16 -7.57 -24.37
N ALA A 312 -21.07 -8.46 -24.68
CA ALA A 312 -22.50 -8.23 -24.48
C ALA A 312 -22.82 -8.02 -23.00
N TRP A 313 -23.66 -7.03 -22.66
CA TRP A 313 -24.03 -6.67 -21.30
C TRP A 313 -24.62 -7.84 -20.48
N LYS A 314 -25.35 -8.77 -21.15
CA LYS A 314 -25.87 -10.00 -20.53
C LYS A 314 -24.75 -10.90 -20.03
N ILE A 315 -23.70 -11.06 -20.82
CA ILE A 315 -22.50 -11.83 -20.44
C ILE A 315 -21.74 -11.12 -19.32
N ALA A 316 -21.64 -9.77 -19.38
CA ALA A 316 -21.04 -8.98 -18.30
C ALA A 316 -21.79 -9.20 -16.96
N ALA A 317 -23.11 -9.28 -16.97
CA ALA A 317 -23.92 -9.59 -15.77
C ALA A 317 -23.61 -10.98 -15.20
N VAL A 318 -23.51 -12.00 -16.05
CA VAL A 318 -23.18 -13.38 -15.63
C VAL A 318 -21.74 -13.44 -15.06
N LEU A 319 -20.79 -12.82 -15.75
CA LEU A 319 -19.39 -12.74 -15.31
C LEU A 319 -19.25 -11.98 -13.98
N LEU A 320 -19.99 -10.89 -13.79
CA LEU A 320 -20.02 -10.13 -12.54
C LEU A 320 -20.41 -11.03 -11.37
N VAL A 321 -21.54 -11.73 -11.48
CA VAL A 321 -22.07 -12.58 -10.40
C VAL A 321 -21.16 -13.79 -10.16
N ALA A 322 -20.74 -14.48 -11.20
CA ALA A 322 -19.92 -15.68 -11.09
C ALA A 322 -18.54 -15.34 -10.47
N LYS A 323 -17.88 -14.30 -10.97
CA LYS A 323 -16.57 -13.88 -10.42
C LYS A 323 -16.69 -13.32 -9.01
N PHE A 324 -17.76 -12.60 -8.69
CA PHE A 324 -18.02 -12.12 -7.33
C PHE A 324 -18.07 -13.29 -6.33
N ILE A 325 -18.89 -14.32 -6.61
CA ILE A 325 -19.01 -15.50 -5.74
C ILE A 325 -17.68 -16.26 -5.66
N ALA A 326 -17.03 -16.48 -6.81
CA ALA A 326 -15.74 -17.17 -6.88
C ALA A 326 -14.65 -16.46 -6.07
N THR A 327 -14.56 -15.11 -6.17
CA THR A 327 -13.57 -14.33 -5.42
C THR A 327 -13.86 -14.32 -3.92
N VAL A 328 -15.15 -14.16 -3.53
CA VAL A 328 -15.56 -14.26 -2.12
C VAL A 328 -15.17 -15.62 -1.55
N ALA A 329 -15.40 -16.70 -2.30
CA ALA A 329 -15.02 -18.06 -1.88
C ALA A 329 -13.50 -18.21 -1.77
N CYS A 330 -12.74 -17.89 -2.83
CA CYS A 330 -11.27 -18.02 -2.81
C CYS A 330 -10.65 -17.22 -1.67
N TYR A 331 -11.08 -15.96 -1.48
CA TYR A 331 -10.53 -15.10 -0.43
C TYR A 331 -10.97 -15.54 0.97
N GLY A 332 -12.26 -15.86 1.14
CA GLY A 332 -12.85 -16.28 2.41
C GLY A 332 -12.29 -17.59 2.94
N PHE A 333 -11.98 -18.52 2.08
CA PHE A 333 -11.33 -19.80 2.41
C PHE A 333 -9.79 -19.71 2.50
N GLY A 334 -9.21 -18.50 2.47
CA GLY A 334 -7.80 -18.30 2.77
C GLY A 334 -6.85 -18.53 1.59
N GLY A 335 -7.29 -18.38 0.36
CA GLY A 335 -6.45 -18.43 -0.84
C GLY A 335 -5.34 -17.38 -0.82
N CYS A 336 -4.26 -17.60 -1.57
CA CYS A 336 -3.13 -16.70 -1.69
C CYS A 336 -3.30 -15.77 -2.90
N GLY A 337 -3.84 -14.58 -2.68
CA GLY A 337 -4.08 -13.60 -3.75
C GLY A 337 -4.75 -12.34 -3.23
N GLY A 338 -4.74 -11.30 -4.05
CA GLY A 338 -5.29 -9.98 -3.76
C GLY A 338 -6.73 -9.79 -4.25
N ILE A 339 -7.26 -8.61 -3.94
CA ILE A 339 -8.62 -8.22 -4.30
C ILE A 339 -8.67 -7.10 -5.36
N PHE A 340 -7.52 -6.52 -5.74
CA PHE A 340 -7.48 -5.38 -6.67
C PHE A 340 -8.07 -5.73 -8.03
N SER A 341 -7.50 -6.69 -8.75
CA SER A 341 -8.02 -7.12 -10.05
C SER A 341 -9.49 -7.51 -10.00
N PRO A 342 -9.95 -8.32 -9.01
CA PRO A 342 -11.37 -8.62 -8.89
C PRO A 342 -12.26 -7.40 -8.69
N THR A 343 -11.84 -6.42 -7.88
CA THR A 343 -12.64 -5.20 -7.67
C THR A 343 -12.74 -4.35 -8.93
N LEU A 344 -11.65 -4.22 -9.68
CA LEU A 344 -11.69 -3.57 -11.00
C LEU A 344 -12.62 -4.31 -11.96
N PHE A 345 -12.55 -5.63 -11.98
CA PHE A 345 -13.42 -6.45 -12.81
C PHE A 345 -14.90 -6.26 -12.47
N PHE A 346 -15.28 -6.30 -11.17
CA PHE A 346 -16.66 -6.09 -10.75
C PHE A 346 -17.16 -4.71 -11.18
N GLY A 347 -16.35 -3.69 -10.99
CA GLY A 347 -16.69 -2.33 -11.39
C GLY A 347 -16.86 -2.18 -12.89
N GLY A 348 -15.91 -2.70 -13.68
CA GLY A 348 -16.00 -2.67 -15.14
C GLY A 348 -17.25 -3.38 -15.66
N MET A 349 -17.54 -4.59 -15.16
CA MET A 349 -18.74 -5.34 -15.54
C MET A 349 -20.03 -4.63 -15.11
N THR A 350 -20.04 -3.94 -13.95
CA THR A 350 -21.18 -3.13 -13.52
C THR A 350 -21.41 -1.95 -14.47
N GLY A 351 -20.36 -1.27 -14.92
CA GLY A 351 -20.45 -0.19 -15.89
C GLY A 351 -21.00 -0.66 -17.23
N VAL A 352 -20.48 -1.77 -17.77
CA VAL A 352 -20.96 -2.38 -19.01
C VAL A 352 -22.42 -2.83 -18.90
N LEU A 353 -22.81 -3.41 -17.77
CA LEU A 353 -24.19 -3.81 -17.50
C LEU A 353 -25.14 -2.59 -17.54
N VAL A 354 -24.81 -1.50 -16.87
CA VAL A 354 -25.62 -0.27 -16.85
C VAL A 354 -25.67 0.35 -18.25
N ALA A 355 -24.51 0.45 -18.94
CA ALA A 355 -24.46 0.96 -20.31
C ALA A 355 -25.36 0.14 -21.25
N GLY A 356 -25.35 -1.20 -21.13
CA GLY A 356 -26.19 -2.07 -21.94
C GLY A 356 -27.68 -1.98 -21.63
N LEU A 357 -28.06 -1.81 -20.36
CA LEU A 357 -29.46 -1.60 -19.95
C LEU A 357 -29.98 -0.26 -20.45
N VAL A 358 -29.18 0.81 -20.32
CA VAL A 358 -29.55 2.12 -20.85
C VAL A 358 -29.61 2.11 -22.37
N GLY A 359 -28.69 1.36 -23.01
CA GLY A 359 -28.63 1.16 -24.46
C GLY A 359 -29.88 0.51 -25.08
N LEU A 360 -30.76 -0.08 -24.28
CA LEU A 360 -32.06 -0.57 -24.75
C LEU A 360 -33.05 0.55 -25.13
N HIS A 361 -32.88 1.75 -24.57
CA HIS A 361 -33.81 2.88 -24.75
C HIS A 361 -33.14 4.13 -25.30
N TRP A 362 -31.85 4.29 -25.08
CA TRP A 362 -31.06 5.46 -25.53
C TRP A 362 -29.79 5.03 -26.25
N HIS A 363 -29.32 5.84 -27.16
CA HIS A 363 -28.04 5.61 -27.82
C HIS A 363 -26.89 5.82 -26.82
N VAL A 364 -26.12 4.77 -26.59
CA VAL A 364 -24.88 4.81 -25.79
C VAL A 364 -23.72 4.62 -26.76
N SER A 365 -22.84 5.61 -26.83
CA SER A 365 -21.66 5.53 -27.69
C SER A 365 -20.61 4.58 -27.10
N GLN A 366 -19.63 4.17 -27.92
CA GLN A 366 -18.47 3.41 -27.46
C GLN A 366 -17.69 4.15 -26.37
N ALA A 367 -17.57 5.47 -26.50
CA ALA A 367 -16.93 6.34 -25.52
C ALA A 367 -17.68 6.36 -24.17
N ASP A 368 -19.03 6.41 -24.21
CA ASP A 368 -19.83 6.35 -23.00
C ASP A 368 -19.72 5.01 -22.32
N LEU A 369 -19.76 3.89 -23.07
CA LEU A 369 -19.59 2.54 -22.51
C LEU A 369 -18.24 2.42 -21.80
N LEU A 370 -17.15 2.83 -22.45
CA LEU A 370 -15.83 2.81 -21.82
C LEU A 370 -15.79 3.68 -20.56
N THR A 371 -16.34 4.89 -20.62
CA THR A 371 -16.40 5.80 -19.47
C THR A 371 -17.13 5.17 -18.30
N LEU A 372 -18.31 4.58 -18.53
CA LEU A 372 -19.09 3.93 -17.48
C LEU A 372 -18.40 2.69 -16.90
N ALA A 373 -17.71 1.91 -17.75
CA ALA A 373 -16.90 0.78 -17.28
C ALA A 373 -15.75 1.26 -16.38
N VAL A 374 -15.02 2.28 -16.81
CA VAL A 374 -13.88 2.87 -16.10
C VAL A 374 -14.31 3.53 -14.78
N VAL A 375 -15.42 4.26 -14.78
CA VAL A 375 -16.07 4.82 -13.59
C VAL A 375 -16.42 3.71 -12.60
N GLY A 376 -17.03 2.63 -13.09
CA GLY A 376 -17.36 1.46 -12.28
C GLY A 376 -16.09 0.85 -11.62
N MET A 377 -15.01 0.68 -12.40
CA MET A 377 -13.72 0.17 -11.89
C MET A 377 -13.20 1.03 -10.73
N SER A 378 -13.13 2.35 -10.92
CA SER A 378 -12.68 3.29 -9.90
C SER A 378 -13.59 3.29 -8.66
N ALA A 379 -14.92 3.24 -8.87
CA ALA A 379 -15.90 3.25 -7.77
C ALA A 379 -15.78 2.02 -6.87
N THR A 380 -15.72 0.83 -7.46
CA THR A 380 -15.62 -0.42 -6.69
C THR A 380 -14.31 -0.50 -5.92
N LEU A 381 -13.19 -0.19 -6.57
CA LEU A 381 -11.88 -0.15 -5.91
C LEU A 381 -11.86 0.90 -4.79
N GLY A 382 -12.34 2.13 -5.07
CA GLY A 382 -12.41 3.21 -4.10
C GLY A 382 -13.30 2.90 -2.90
N ALA A 383 -14.41 2.19 -3.08
CA ALA A 383 -15.28 1.77 -2.00
C ALA A 383 -14.64 0.70 -1.08
N VAL A 384 -13.87 -0.22 -1.65
CA VAL A 384 -13.25 -1.35 -0.93
C VAL A 384 -11.97 -0.91 -0.22
N VAL A 385 -11.06 -0.25 -0.93
CA VAL A 385 -9.74 0.13 -0.42
C VAL A 385 -9.76 1.43 0.37
N ARG A 386 -10.65 2.37 0.01
CA ARG A 386 -10.74 3.73 0.58
C ARG A 386 -9.51 4.60 0.33
N ALA A 387 -8.83 4.39 -0.79
CA ALA A 387 -7.75 5.22 -1.28
C ALA A 387 -8.24 6.01 -2.51
N PRO A 388 -8.87 7.20 -2.32
CA PRO A 388 -9.53 7.92 -3.40
C PRO A 388 -8.57 8.44 -4.46
N ILE A 389 -7.41 9.00 -4.08
CA ILE A 389 -6.42 9.52 -5.02
C ILE A 389 -5.83 8.37 -5.84
N THR A 390 -5.53 7.25 -5.19
CA THR A 390 -5.08 6.03 -5.87
C THR A 390 -6.11 5.52 -6.86
N GLY A 391 -7.40 5.49 -6.48
CA GLY A 391 -8.48 5.03 -7.35
C GLY A 391 -8.64 5.89 -8.62
N ILE A 392 -8.40 7.19 -8.53
CA ILE A 392 -8.38 8.10 -9.67
C ILE A 392 -7.13 7.85 -10.53
N LEU A 393 -5.96 7.87 -9.90
CA LEU A 393 -4.69 7.81 -10.62
C LEU A 393 -4.43 6.47 -11.29
N ILE A 394 -4.81 5.34 -10.67
CA ILE A 394 -4.60 4.02 -11.27
C ILE A 394 -5.36 3.89 -12.58
N VAL A 395 -6.61 4.36 -12.61
CA VAL A 395 -7.44 4.33 -13.81
C VAL A 395 -6.94 5.36 -14.84
N PHE A 396 -6.57 6.56 -14.40
CA PHE A 396 -6.00 7.59 -15.25
C PHE A 396 -4.69 7.13 -15.95
N GLU A 397 -3.75 6.54 -15.18
CA GLU A 397 -2.50 6.00 -15.76
C GLU A 397 -2.73 4.83 -16.72
N MET A 398 -3.84 4.11 -16.58
CA MET A 398 -4.18 3.01 -17.49
C MET A 398 -4.88 3.48 -18.75
N THR A 399 -5.67 4.57 -18.67
CA THR A 399 -6.44 5.12 -19.81
C THR A 399 -5.69 6.17 -20.59
N HIS A 400 -4.80 6.93 -19.94
CA HIS A 400 -4.14 8.14 -20.48
C HIS A 400 -5.11 9.22 -20.97
N GLU A 401 -6.39 9.20 -20.52
CA GLU A 401 -7.44 10.08 -21.01
C GLU A 401 -7.83 11.13 -19.97
N PHE A 402 -7.46 12.38 -20.20
CA PHE A 402 -7.75 13.51 -19.31
C PHE A 402 -9.25 13.83 -19.18
N GLY A 403 -10.02 13.56 -20.23
CA GLY A 403 -11.47 13.79 -20.24
C GLY A 403 -12.21 12.98 -19.17
N LEU A 404 -11.64 11.87 -18.69
CA LEU A 404 -12.23 11.04 -17.64
C LEU A 404 -12.00 11.57 -16.22
N VAL A 405 -11.04 12.46 -16.00
CA VAL A 405 -10.66 12.92 -14.66
C VAL A 405 -11.84 13.51 -13.86
N PRO A 406 -12.69 14.41 -14.42
CA PRO A 406 -13.84 14.92 -13.67
C PRO A 406 -14.83 13.83 -13.25
N ALA A 407 -15.09 12.85 -14.12
CA ALA A 407 -15.96 11.71 -13.83
C ALA A 407 -15.35 10.83 -12.71
N LEU A 408 -14.04 10.59 -12.73
CA LEU A 408 -13.32 9.83 -11.72
C LEU A 408 -13.29 10.54 -10.35
N MET A 409 -13.15 11.88 -10.34
CA MET A 409 -13.23 12.67 -9.10
C MET A 409 -14.62 12.59 -8.45
N LEU A 410 -15.68 12.74 -9.26
CA LEU A 410 -17.06 12.57 -8.79
C LEU A 410 -17.29 11.13 -8.26
N THR A 411 -16.78 10.15 -8.98
CA THR A 411 -16.83 8.74 -8.61
C THR A 411 -16.15 8.48 -7.26
N ALA A 412 -15.00 9.06 -7.02
CA ALA A 412 -14.28 8.93 -5.76
C ALA A 412 -15.09 9.50 -4.58
N LEU A 413 -15.74 10.65 -4.75
CA LEU A 413 -16.60 11.25 -3.74
C LEU A 413 -17.82 10.36 -3.41
N ILE A 414 -18.50 9.85 -4.43
CA ILE A 414 -19.68 9.00 -4.27
C ILE A 414 -19.30 7.68 -3.60
N SER A 415 -18.27 7.00 -4.10
CA SER A 415 -17.85 5.71 -3.57
C SER A 415 -17.35 5.80 -2.13
N GLN A 416 -16.61 6.85 -1.77
CA GLN A 416 -16.16 7.11 -0.40
C GLN A 416 -17.35 7.39 0.53
N THR A 417 -18.32 8.19 0.08
CA THR A 417 -19.49 8.52 0.89
C THR A 417 -20.32 7.27 1.21
N ILE A 418 -20.60 6.43 0.20
CA ILE A 418 -21.34 5.19 0.36
C ILE A 418 -20.58 4.22 1.28
N SER A 419 -19.29 4.00 0.98
CA SER A 419 -18.47 3.07 1.76
C SER A 419 -18.38 3.48 3.23
N ARG A 420 -18.11 4.75 3.53
CA ARG A 420 -17.99 5.25 4.91
C ARG A 420 -19.29 5.21 5.69
N ARG A 421 -20.45 5.38 5.02
CA ARG A 421 -21.77 5.25 5.67
C ARG A 421 -22.13 3.80 5.98
N MET A 422 -21.72 2.85 5.13
CA MET A 422 -22.16 1.46 5.23
C MET A 422 -21.17 0.56 5.99
N LEU A 423 -19.89 0.93 6.05
CA LEU A 423 -18.81 0.14 6.64
C LEU A 423 -18.00 0.99 7.62
N LYS A 424 -17.54 0.43 8.72
CA LYS A 424 -16.71 1.11 9.72
C LYS A 424 -15.27 1.27 9.20
N HIS A 425 -14.68 0.20 8.70
CA HIS A 425 -13.28 0.13 8.28
C HIS A 425 -13.16 -0.13 6.78
N SER A 426 -11.99 0.20 6.17
CA SER A 426 -11.62 -0.27 4.84
C SER A 426 -11.47 -1.80 4.84
N PHE A 427 -11.38 -2.42 3.67
CA PHE A 427 -11.19 -3.87 3.58
C PHE A 427 -9.93 -4.33 4.32
N TYR A 428 -8.84 -3.60 4.18
CA TYR A 428 -7.55 -3.96 4.77
C TYR A 428 -7.50 -3.69 6.27
N ASP A 429 -8.10 -2.61 6.74
CA ASP A 429 -8.20 -2.31 8.17
C ASP A 429 -9.11 -3.32 8.90
N GLU A 430 -10.22 -3.74 8.26
CA GLU A 430 -11.10 -4.75 8.84
C GLU A 430 -10.42 -6.12 8.95
N LEU A 431 -9.54 -6.47 7.98
CA LEU A 431 -8.72 -7.67 8.06
C LEU A 431 -7.76 -7.62 9.24
N LEU A 432 -7.09 -6.48 9.45
CA LEU A 432 -6.21 -6.28 10.60
C LEU A 432 -6.98 -6.37 11.91
N HIS A 433 -8.16 -5.78 11.96
CA HIS A 433 -9.04 -5.88 13.13
C HIS A 433 -9.45 -7.35 13.41
N GLN A 434 -9.82 -8.13 12.37
CA GLN A 434 -10.08 -9.57 12.52
C GLN A 434 -8.86 -10.37 12.99
N ASP A 435 -7.65 -9.93 12.62
CA ASP A 435 -6.38 -10.56 12.99
C ASP A 435 -5.89 -10.10 14.39
N GLY A 436 -6.66 -9.26 15.09
CA GLY A 436 -6.30 -8.72 16.41
C GLY A 436 -5.19 -7.68 16.37
N VAL A 437 -4.94 -7.08 15.19
CA VAL A 437 -3.91 -6.07 14.99
C VAL A 437 -4.54 -4.68 15.04
N ALA A 438 -4.48 -4.01 16.19
CA ALA A 438 -4.90 -2.63 16.33
C ALA A 438 -3.75 -1.69 15.94
N LEU A 439 -3.87 -0.99 14.80
CA LEU A 439 -2.90 0.03 14.37
C LEU A 439 -3.23 1.42 14.90
N GLU A 440 -4.44 1.65 15.36
CA GLU A 440 -4.93 2.94 15.88
C GLU A 440 -4.06 3.49 17.02
N HIS A 441 -3.46 2.59 17.83
CA HIS A 441 -2.55 2.96 18.91
C HIS A 441 -1.09 3.19 18.49
N VAL A 442 -0.72 2.85 17.26
CA VAL A 442 0.66 2.94 16.76
C VAL A 442 0.81 4.04 15.71
N GLN A 443 -0.26 4.32 14.97
CA GLN A 443 -0.28 5.43 14.02
C GLN A 443 -0.41 6.74 14.79
N PRO A 444 0.42 7.75 14.49
CA PRO A 444 0.20 9.08 15.04
C PRO A 444 -1.19 9.59 14.61
N PRO A 445 -1.90 10.32 15.48
CA PRO A 445 -3.18 10.91 15.11
C PRO A 445 -3.03 11.73 13.81
N ARG A 446 -3.99 11.64 12.91
CA ARG A 446 -3.98 12.39 11.63
C ARG A 446 -3.96 13.90 11.84
N ASP A 447 -4.44 14.37 12.97
CA ASP A 447 -4.29 15.75 13.41
C ASP A 447 -2.97 15.92 14.14
N LEU A 448 -1.91 16.14 13.35
CA LEU A 448 -0.55 16.42 13.84
C LEU A 448 -0.44 17.73 14.64
N ARG A 449 -1.52 18.51 14.78
CA ARG A 449 -1.53 19.80 15.48
C ARG A 449 -1.91 19.67 16.95
N SER A 450 -2.54 18.57 17.36
CA SER A 450 -2.95 18.37 18.77
C SER A 450 -1.74 18.38 19.73
N TRP A 451 -0.56 17.93 19.29
CA TRP A 451 0.66 18.03 20.09
C TRP A 451 1.17 19.47 20.29
N GLN A 452 0.78 20.40 19.40
CA GLN A 452 1.13 21.82 19.52
C GLN A 452 0.40 22.50 20.68
N GLU A 453 -0.72 21.94 21.10
CA GLU A 453 -1.49 22.41 22.27
C GLU A 453 -0.98 21.82 23.60
N LEU A 454 -0.11 20.82 23.55
CA LEU A 454 0.48 20.26 24.76
C LEU A 454 1.35 21.32 25.45
N PRO A 455 1.40 21.33 26.78
CA PRO A 455 2.31 22.18 27.50
C PRO A 455 3.77 21.82 27.19
N VAL A 456 4.65 22.81 27.13
CA VAL A 456 6.07 22.58 26.80
C VAL A 456 6.72 21.66 27.83
N SER A 457 6.22 21.62 29.05
CA SER A 457 6.63 20.64 30.08
C SER A 457 6.51 19.17 29.61
N ALA A 458 5.60 18.84 28.70
CA ALA A 458 5.45 17.47 28.19
C ALA A 458 6.64 16.97 27.36
N ILE A 459 7.48 17.88 26.84
CA ILE A 459 8.65 17.57 26.01
C ILE A 459 9.97 18.09 26.60
N ALA A 460 9.93 18.70 27.77
CA ALA A 460 11.08 19.30 28.42
C ALA A 460 11.96 18.28 29.14
N ASN A 461 13.25 18.56 29.18
CA ASN A 461 14.17 17.85 30.07
C ASN A 461 14.17 18.53 31.45
N PHE A 462 13.67 17.86 32.47
CA PHE A 462 13.61 18.37 33.85
C PHE A 462 14.91 18.21 34.65
N GLN A 463 15.93 17.62 34.05
CA GLN A 463 17.26 17.48 34.65
C GLN A 463 18.32 18.10 33.73
N PRO A 464 18.22 19.42 33.42
CA PRO A 464 19.21 20.08 32.61
C PRO A 464 20.53 20.26 33.38
N VAL A 465 21.64 20.19 32.66
CA VAL A 465 22.93 20.62 33.23
C VAL A 465 23.00 22.12 33.11
N VAL A 466 22.93 22.81 34.25
CA VAL A 466 22.95 24.27 34.34
C VAL A 466 24.35 24.71 34.76
N LEU A 467 24.91 25.72 34.09
CA LEU A 467 26.17 26.32 34.45
C LEU A 467 25.93 27.49 35.42
N THR A 468 26.43 27.37 36.62
CA THR A 468 26.36 28.44 37.66
C THR A 468 27.66 29.21 37.80
N ASN A 469 28.75 28.72 37.20
CA ASN A 469 30.05 29.37 37.18
C ASN A 469 30.71 29.19 35.81
N LEU A 470 31.26 30.26 35.25
CA LEU A 470 31.95 30.28 33.98
C LEU A 470 33.47 30.26 34.11
N ALA A 471 34.02 30.06 35.32
CA ALA A 471 35.46 29.93 35.53
C ALA A 471 36.01 28.72 34.76
N ALA A 472 37.17 28.89 34.12
CA ALA A 472 37.74 27.91 33.21
C ALA A 472 37.85 26.48 33.77
N PRO A 473 38.28 26.25 35.04
CA PRO A 473 38.40 24.90 35.57
C PRO A 473 37.02 24.20 35.76
N ASP A 474 36.02 24.95 36.18
CA ASP A 474 34.68 24.41 36.42
C ASP A 474 33.95 24.15 35.09
N LEU A 475 34.09 25.07 34.14
CA LEU A 475 33.54 24.94 32.80
C LEU A 475 34.14 23.72 32.09
N ALA A 476 35.46 23.53 32.14
CA ALA A 476 36.13 22.37 31.54
C ALA A 476 35.64 21.03 32.14
N ARG A 477 35.45 20.98 33.47
CA ARG A 477 34.94 19.82 34.20
C ARG A 477 33.52 19.47 33.77
N GLN A 478 32.64 20.46 33.68
CA GLN A 478 31.22 20.23 33.30
C GLN A 478 31.08 19.84 31.85
N LEU A 479 31.87 20.38 30.92
CA LEU A 479 31.91 19.97 29.53
C LEU A 479 32.38 18.52 29.35
N ALA A 480 33.35 18.09 30.17
CA ALA A 480 33.84 16.69 30.12
C ALA A 480 32.81 15.72 30.70
N ALA A 481 32.06 16.12 31.72
CA ALA A 481 31.07 15.27 32.38
C ALA A 481 29.72 15.18 31.66
N SER A 482 29.44 16.03 30.68
CA SER A 482 28.11 16.13 30.04
C SER A 482 28.17 15.97 28.52
N PRO A 483 27.28 15.19 27.91
CA PRO A 483 27.23 15.02 26.46
C PRO A 483 26.47 16.13 25.70
N TYR A 484 25.92 17.11 26.42
CA TYR A 484 25.08 18.15 25.83
C TYR A 484 25.87 19.19 25.02
N ASN A 485 25.22 19.78 24.02
CA ASN A 485 25.82 20.82 23.16
C ASN A 485 25.40 22.23 23.54
N ARG A 486 24.42 22.40 24.46
CA ARG A 486 23.92 23.70 24.93
C ARG A 486 23.60 23.60 26.39
N PHE A 487 23.97 24.68 27.12
CA PHE A 487 23.86 24.75 28.56
C PHE A 487 23.18 26.06 28.96
N PRO A 488 22.08 26.02 29.73
CA PRO A 488 21.57 27.21 30.40
C PRO A 488 22.62 27.74 31.38
N VAL A 489 22.78 29.08 31.44
CA VAL A 489 23.70 29.75 32.35
C VAL A 489 22.90 30.56 33.35
N LEU A 490 23.01 30.20 34.63
CA LEU A 490 22.48 30.95 35.75
C LEU A 490 23.62 31.65 36.49
N LEU A 491 23.57 32.98 36.57
CA LEU A 491 24.46 33.78 37.40
C LEU A 491 23.57 34.55 38.40
N ASP A 492 23.93 34.51 39.68
CA ASP A 492 23.17 35.15 40.77
C ASP A 492 21.67 34.75 40.75
N ASP A 493 21.38 33.45 40.57
CA ASP A 493 20.05 32.87 40.46
C ASP A 493 19.17 33.42 39.30
N ARG A 494 19.77 34.12 38.36
CA ARG A 494 19.10 34.67 37.18
C ARG A 494 19.60 34.00 35.91
N LEU A 495 18.66 33.59 35.05
CA LEU A 495 19.00 33.07 33.72
C LEU A 495 19.62 34.19 32.87
N THR A 496 20.93 34.11 32.65
CA THR A 496 21.69 35.09 31.88
C THR A 496 21.72 34.79 30.40
N GLY A 497 21.72 33.51 30.02
CA GLY A 497 21.74 33.10 28.62
C GLY A 497 21.97 31.61 28.43
N VAL A 498 22.34 31.25 27.22
CA VAL A 498 22.68 29.87 26.84
C VAL A 498 24.11 29.86 26.29
N LEU A 499 24.94 28.94 26.78
CA LEU A 499 26.29 28.70 26.29
C LEU A 499 26.30 27.47 25.38
N THR A 500 26.85 27.59 24.17
CA THR A 500 27.08 26.43 23.29
C THR A 500 28.42 25.77 23.63
N ARG A 501 28.50 24.44 23.39
CA ARG A 501 29.74 23.68 23.64
C ARG A 501 30.91 24.21 22.81
N ASP A 502 30.67 24.57 21.55
CA ASP A 502 31.70 25.05 20.64
C ASP A 502 32.29 26.39 21.15
N GLU A 503 31.42 27.32 21.56
CA GLU A 503 31.84 28.59 22.15
C GLU A 503 32.57 28.39 23.48
N ALA A 504 32.08 27.47 24.32
CA ALA A 504 32.75 27.15 25.58
C ALA A 504 34.18 26.59 25.36
N GLN A 505 34.34 25.71 24.38
CA GLN A 505 35.66 25.15 24.01
C GLN A 505 36.58 26.22 23.42
N LEU A 506 36.04 27.12 22.59
CA LEU A 506 36.79 28.22 22.01
C LEU A 506 37.28 29.19 23.10
N ALA A 507 36.37 29.59 23.99
CA ALA A 507 36.68 30.49 25.11
C ALA A 507 37.74 29.92 26.06
N LEU A 508 37.70 28.59 26.32
CA LEU A 508 38.72 27.90 27.11
C LEU A 508 40.10 27.92 26.43
N ARG A 509 40.15 27.76 25.09
CA ARG A 509 41.41 27.81 24.32
C ARG A 509 41.98 29.22 24.25
N GLU A 510 41.13 30.23 24.13
CA GLU A 510 41.52 31.62 23.98
C GLU A 510 41.66 32.35 25.31
N HIS A 511 41.45 31.67 26.44
CA HIS A 511 41.50 32.25 27.81
C HIS A 511 40.62 33.50 27.98
N ARG A 512 39.44 33.52 27.35
CA ARG A 512 38.46 34.61 27.44
C ARG A 512 37.15 34.17 28.09
N VAL A 513 36.34 35.15 28.46
CA VAL A 513 34.97 34.90 28.94
C VAL A 513 34.12 34.44 27.74
N PRO A 514 33.37 33.34 27.87
CA PRO A 514 32.52 32.84 26.78
C PRO A 514 31.35 33.80 26.49
N ALA A 515 31.03 33.98 25.22
CA ALA A 515 29.89 34.74 24.77
C ALA A 515 28.59 33.94 24.96
N LEU A 516 27.58 34.52 25.59
CA LEU A 516 26.29 33.89 25.83
C LEU A 516 25.30 34.28 24.73
N GLN A 517 24.55 33.31 24.27
CA GLN A 517 23.42 33.55 23.39
C GLN A 517 22.18 33.93 24.22
N PRO A 518 21.26 34.78 23.71
CA PRO A 518 20.03 35.10 24.40
C PRO A 518 19.17 33.83 24.58
N ALA A 519 18.62 33.62 25.78
CA ALA A 519 17.75 32.50 26.07
C ALA A 519 16.30 32.82 25.71
N VAL A 520 15.65 31.94 24.95
CA VAL A 520 14.19 31.95 24.81
C VAL A 520 13.60 31.40 26.10
N ARG A 521 12.80 32.23 26.79
CA ARG A 521 12.16 31.88 28.07
C ARG A 521 10.70 31.50 27.82
N LEU A 522 10.25 30.43 28.45
CA LEU A 522 8.87 29.95 28.41
C LEU A 522 8.45 29.44 29.78
N ALA A 523 7.15 29.54 30.07
CA ALA A 523 6.60 28.90 31.25
C ALA A 523 6.35 27.41 30.97
N PRO A 524 6.40 26.49 31.95
CA PRO A 524 6.09 25.08 31.77
C PRO A 524 4.70 24.82 31.20
N SER A 525 3.74 25.71 31.46
CA SER A 525 2.36 25.63 30.95
C SER A 525 2.16 26.19 29.54
N ASP A 526 3.16 26.88 28.97
CA ASP A 526 3.07 27.42 27.62
C ASP A 526 2.91 26.29 26.60
N SER A 527 2.21 26.56 25.49
CA SER A 527 1.99 25.51 24.45
C SER A 527 3.24 25.30 23.60
N VAL A 528 3.39 24.09 23.07
CA VAL A 528 4.44 23.76 22.10
C VAL A 528 4.34 24.62 20.85
N ARG A 529 3.14 25.10 20.49
CA ARG A 529 2.93 26.09 19.42
C ARG A 529 3.66 27.40 19.72
N LEU A 530 3.53 27.90 20.93
CA LEU A 530 4.23 29.13 21.35
C LEU A 530 5.74 28.93 21.33
N LEU A 531 6.24 27.78 21.80
CA LEU A 531 7.65 27.41 21.69
C LEU A 531 8.13 27.49 20.25
N GLN A 532 7.40 26.87 19.30
CA GLN A 532 7.77 26.90 17.88
C GLN A 532 7.83 28.32 17.32
N SER A 533 6.81 29.14 17.59
CA SER A 533 6.79 30.56 17.13
C SER A 533 7.98 31.30 17.67
N ARG A 534 8.29 31.21 18.96
CA ARG A 534 9.40 31.88 19.59
C ARG A 534 10.77 31.46 19.06
N LEU A 535 10.96 30.14 18.83
CA LEU A 535 12.20 29.64 18.25
C LEU A 535 12.40 30.11 16.80
N VAL A 536 11.32 30.17 16.00
CA VAL A 536 11.37 30.69 14.63
C VAL A 536 11.62 32.20 14.60
N GLU A 537 10.92 33.01 15.44
CA GLU A 537 11.06 34.44 15.52
C GLU A 537 12.48 34.88 15.95
N THR A 538 13.06 34.14 16.87
CA THR A 538 14.39 34.48 17.42
C THR A 538 15.55 33.79 16.70
N GLY A 539 15.28 32.84 15.80
CA GLY A 539 16.30 31.99 15.19
C GLY A 539 17.01 31.07 16.20
N ALA A 540 16.51 30.99 17.43
CA ALA A 540 17.13 30.19 18.48
C ALA A 540 16.81 28.70 18.28
N GLY A 541 17.78 27.87 18.57
CA GLY A 541 17.59 26.41 18.53
C GLY A 541 17.38 25.79 19.93
N PHE A 542 17.07 26.59 20.94
CA PHE A 542 16.97 26.16 22.34
C PHE A 542 16.11 27.12 23.15
N ALA A 543 15.27 26.59 24.03
CA ALA A 543 14.48 27.38 24.98
C ALA A 543 14.69 26.86 26.42
N VAL A 544 14.57 27.73 27.39
CA VAL A 544 14.67 27.39 28.81
C VAL A 544 13.31 27.60 29.46
N LEU A 545 12.83 26.58 30.18
CA LEU A 545 11.64 26.71 31.01
C LEU A 545 12.00 27.40 32.31
N VAL A 546 11.27 28.48 32.60
CA VAL A 546 11.43 29.26 33.82
C VAL A 546 10.08 29.29 34.53
N GLU A 547 10.05 28.89 35.79
CA GLU A 547 8.85 29.07 36.59
C GLU A 547 8.60 30.59 36.77
N PRO A 548 7.36 31.06 36.57
CA PRO A 548 7.05 32.44 36.88
C PRO A 548 7.36 32.66 38.35
N SER A 549 8.34 33.49 38.63
CA SER A 549 8.61 33.92 40.01
C SER A 549 7.30 34.42 40.57
N GLN A 550 6.88 33.87 41.72
CA GLN A 550 5.84 34.49 42.55
C GLN A 550 6.38 35.87 42.92
N GLY A 551 5.96 36.88 42.14
CA GLY A 551 6.32 38.27 42.33
C GLY A 551 5.60 38.89 43.48
#